data_d7af98b73fd8ca5bcf5f604362d8a3b6
#
_entry.id   d7af98b73fd8ca5bcf5f604362d8a3b6
#
_cell.length_a   1.000
_cell.length_b   1.000
_cell.length_c   1.000
_cell.angle_alpha   90.00
_cell.angle_beta   90.00
_cell.angle_gamma   90.00
#
_symmetry.space_group_name_H-M   'P 1'
#
loop_
_entity.id
_entity.type
_entity.pdbx_description
1 polymer ?
#
loop_
_entity_poly.entity_id
_entity_poly.type
_entity_poly.pdbx_seq_one_letter_code
_entity_poly.pdbx_strand_id
1 'polypeptide(L)'
;AASDVYKRQLYAFSGWGLYNIFFNHFIDVLALFPWMLWALDETIYERRHGWFAFWVAVNLLNNYFFFVGQVLFLVIYFVCKLSAGEFRLTPRLFGQLAFESLLGVALGFVVLWPTVLSVLQNPRTIDLSSGWGFLTYSKPQQYFAILLSWILPPDSPYMTSIWSEGIIKWTSMTAYLPLCSLAGVVAYWRARQGDSKKRIIAAVSYTHLTLPTN
;
A
#
# COMPACT_ATOMS: atom_id res chain seq x y z
N ALA A 1 20.22 13.09 -7.00
CA ALA A 1 20.20 13.72 -5.67
C ALA A 1 18.94 14.57 -5.42
N ALA A 2 18.69 15.67 -6.15
CA ALA A 2 17.51 16.54 -5.89
C ALA A 2 16.18 15.78 -6.09
N SER A 3 16.03 15.02 -7.17
CA SER A 3 14.80 14.25 -7.44
C SER A 3 14.46 13.25 -6.34
N ASP A 4 15.44 12.69 -5.64
CA ASP A 4 15.23 11.72 -4.60
C ASP A 4 14.74 12.37 -3.30
N VAL A 5 15.17 13.60 -3.04
CA VAL A 5 14.66 14.39 -1.91
C VAL A 5 13.17 14.70 -2.12
N TYR A 6 12.78 15.15 -3.32
CA TYR A 6 11.37 15.41 -3.63
C TYR A 6 10.49 14.16 -3.53
N LYS A 7 10.96 13.00 -4.02
CA LYS A 7 10.20 11.75 -3.90
C LYS A 7 9.96 11.37 -2.44
N ARG A 8 10.99 11.50 -1.59
CA ARG A 8 10.86 11.24 -0.15
C ARG A 8 9.90 12.20 0.53
N GLN A 9 9.94 13.47 0.17
CA GLN A 9 9.01 14.48 0.69
C GLN A 9 7.57 14.16 0.27
N LEU A 10 7.32 13.83 -1.01
CA LEU A 10 6.00 13.45 -1.50
C LEU A 10 5.45 12.22 -0.78
N TYR A 11 6.29 11.25 -0.50
CA TYR A 11 5.91 10.07 0.26
C TYR A 11 5.58 10.41 1.73
N ALA A 12 6.46 11.15 2.39
CA ALA A 12 6.28 11.50 3.81
C ALA A 12 5.06 12.40 4.05
N PHE A 13 4.78 13.33 3.12
CA PHE A 13 3.65 14.27 3.19
C PHE A 13 2.46 13.82 2.32
N SER A 14 2.36 12.52 2.02
CA SER A 14 1.15 11.95 1.42
C SER A 14 -0.06 12.09 2.35
N GLY A 15 -1.25 11.98 1.81
CA GLY A 15 -2.49 12.04 2.60
C GLY A 15 -2.51 11.03 3.74
N TRP A 16 -1.95 9.84 3.52
CA TRP A 16 -1.76 8.84 4.56
C TRP A 16 -0.90 9.36 5.73
N GLY A 17 0.27 9.92 5.43
CA GLY A 17 1.18 10.45 6.45
C GLY A 17 0.55 11.61 7.22
N LEU A 18 -0.11 12.52 6.52
CA LEU A 18 -0.76 13.69 7.14
C LEU A 18 -1.94 13.28 8.03
N TYR A 19 -2.81 12.39 7.56
CA TYR A 19 -3.96 11.96 8.33
C TYR A 19 -3.59 11.13 9.55
N ASN A 20 -2.64 10.21 9.40
CA ASN A 20 -2.26 9.28 10.45
C ASN A 20 -1.20 9.80 11.42
N ILE A 21 -0.81 11.07 11.33
CA ILE A 21 0.16 11.69 12.24
C ILE A 21 -0.28 11.60 13.73
N PHE A 22 -1.58 11.50 13.98
CA PHE A 22 -2.14 11.35 15.32
C PHE A 22 -2.13 9.89 15.83
N PHE A 23 -1.84 8.93 14.94
CA PHE A 23 -1.83 7.49 15.25
C PHE A 23 -0.43 6.92 15.01
N ASN A 24 0.42 6.99 16.02
CA ASN A 24 1.85 6.59 15.91
C ASN A 24 2.03 5.20 15.29
N HIS A 25 1.20 4.23 15.69
CA HIS A 25 1.27 2.85 15.18
C HIS A 25 0.88 2.71 13.69
N PHE A 26 0.32 3.73 13.07
CA PHE A 26 0.06 3.76 11.63
C PHE A 26 1.22 4.42 10.87
N ILE A 27 1.89 5.39 11.49
CA ILE A 27 3.08 6.02 10.91
C ILE A 27 4.23 5.01 10.76
N ASP A 28 4.36 4.07 11.70
CA ASP A 28 5.36 3.02 11.64
C ASP A 28 5.21 2.16 10.37
N VAL A 29 3.98 1.93 9.92
CA VAL A 29 3.71 1.24 8.64
C VAL A 29 4.33 2.01 7.46
N LEU A 30 4.17 3.34 7.44
CA LEU A 30 4.75 4.19 6.41
C LEU A 30 6.29 4.15 6.42
N ALA A 31 6.89 4.11 7.61
CA ALA A 31 8.33 4.09 7.78
C ALA A 31 8.97 2.75 7.40
N LEU A 32 8.31 1.63 7.71
CA LEU A 32 8.86 0.29 7.56
C LEU A 32 8.59 -0.34 6.18
N PHE A 33 7.50 0.03 5.52
CA PHE A 33 7.12 -0.54 4.23
C PHE A 33 8.16 -0.33 3.11
N PRO A 34 8.80 0.84 2.95
CA PRO A 34 9.83 1.03 1.93
C PRO A 34 11.02 0.08 2.06
N TRP A 35 11.37 -0.33 3.27
CA TRP A 35 12.44 -1.30 3.49
C TRP A 35 12.08 -2.70 2.99
N MET A 36 10.80 -3.08 3.10
CA MET A 36 10.32 -4.34 2.54
C MET A 36 10.34 -4.31 1.01
N LEU A 37 9.99 -3.19 0.38
CA LEU A 37 10.11 -2.98 -1.07
C LEU A 37 11.58 -3.03 -1.53
N TRP A 38 12.46 -2.34 -0.80
CA TRP A 38 13.89 -2.37 -1.07
C TRP A 38 14.46 -3.80 -0.97
N ALA A 39 14.09 -4.54 0.07
CA ALA A 39 14.55 -5.91 0.25
C ALA A 39 14.04 -6.84 -0.86
N LEU A 40 12.80 -6.63 -1.35
CA LEU A 40 12.31 -7.34 -2.53
C LEU A 40 13.18 -7.05 -3.77
N ASP A 41 13.50 -5.78 -4.03
CA ASP A 41 14.35 -5.37 -5.15
C ASP A 41 15.77 -5.95 -5.02
N GLU A 42 16.38 -5.91 -3.83
CA GLU A 42 17.69 -6.56 -3.57
C GLU A 42 17.67 -8.06 -3.86
N THR A 43 16.58 -8.74 -3.50
CA THR A 43 16.41 -10.17 -3.81
C THR A 43 16.29 -10.42 -5.31
N ILE A 44 15.59 -9.54 -6.05
CA ILE A 44 15.38 -9.66 -7.49
C ILE A 44 16.69 -9.39 -8.26
N TYR A 45 17.36 -8.28 -7.95
CA TYR A 45 18.50 -7.78 -8.75
C TYR A 45 19.85 -8.26 -8.23
N GLU A 46 20.08 -8.22 -6.92
CA GLU A 46 21.36 -8.56 -6.29
C GLU A 46 21.41 -10.00 -5.77
N ARG A 47 20.26 -10.69 -5.79
CA ARG A 47 20.10 -12.06 -5.28
C ARG A 47 20.55 -12.23 -3.84
N ARG A 48 20.39 -11.19 -3.03
CA ARG A 48 20.64 -11.25 -1.60
C ARG A 48 19.59 -12.11 -0.91
N HIS A 49 20.02 -12.87 0.10
CA HIS A 49 19.14 -13.80 0.82
C HIS A 49 18.86 -13.30 2.22
N GLY A 50 17.63 -13.55 2.69
CA GLY A 50 17.21 -13.35 4.07
C GLY A 50 16.70 -11.96 4.42
N TRP A 51 17.12 -10.90 3.72
CA TRP A 51 16.63 -9.54 3.99
C TRP A 51 15.15 -9.38 3.71
N PHE A 52 14.65 -10.03 2.67
CA PHE A 52 13.24 -9.97 2.35
C PHE A 52 12.40 -10.69 3.41
N ALA A 53 12.80 -11.88 3.87
CA ALA A 53 12.15 -12.58 4.97
C ALA A 53 12.13 -11.76 6.27
N PHE A 54 13.26 -11.11 6.59
CA PHE A 54 13.37 -10.24 7.76
C PHE A 54 12.35 -9.08 7.70
N TRP A 55 12.30 -8.35 6.59
CA TRP A 55 11.40 -7.20 6.47
C TRP A 55 9.93 -7.60 6.34
N VAL A 56 9.62 -8.77 5.78
CA VAL A 56 8.27 -9.37 5.82
C VAL A 56 7.86 -9.61 7.27
N ALA A 57 8.71 -10.23 8.08
CA ALA A 57 8.42 -10.48 9.49
C ALA A 57 8.25 -9.17 10.28
N VAL A 58 9.13 -8.19 10.09
CA VAL A 58 9.05 -6.87 10.76
C VAL A 58 7.73 -6.16 10.45
N ASN A 59 7.33 -6.09 9.17
CA ASN A 59 6.08 -5.43 8.79
C ASN A 59 4.85 -6.18 9.32
N LEU A 60 4.87 -7.51 9.31
CA LEU A 60 3.80 -8.33 9.88
C LEU A 60 3.66 -8.12 11.40
N LEU A 61 4.78 -8.12 12.13
CA LEU A 61 4.80 -7.90 13.57
C LEU A 61 4.39 -6.48 13.96
N ASN A 62 4.75 -5.50 13.13
CA ASN A 62 4.39 -4.11 13.36
C ASN A 62 2.88 -3.89 13.27
N ASN A 63 2.24 -4.34 12.18
CA ASN A 63 0.81 -4.17 12.01
C ASN A 63 0.24 -5.19 11.02
N TYR A 64 -0.36 -6.26 11.54
CA TYR A 64 -0.94 -7.34 10.73
C TYR A 64 -2.08 -6.89 9.82
N PHE A 65 -2.86 -5.87 10.24
CA PHE A 65 -3.99 -5.37 9.48
C PHE A 65 -3.54 -4.70 8.18
N PHE A 66 -2.59 -3.78 8.27
CA PHE A 66 -2.03 -3.12 7.09
C PHE A 66 -1.10 -4.03 6.29
N PHE A 67 -0.54 -5.06 6.91
CA PHE A 67 0.32 -6.02 6.23
C PHE A 67 -0.39 -6.70 5.06
N VAL A 68 -1.69 -6.99 5.16
CA VAL A 68 -2.48 -7.55 4.04
C VAL A 68 -2.45 -6.61 2.83
N GLY A 69 -2.66 -5.31 3.04
CA GLY A 69 -2.57 -4.31 1.99
C GLY A 69 -1.15 -4.17 1.42
N GLN A 70 -0.13 -4.24 2.27
CA GLN A 70 1.27 -4.22 1.85
C GLN A 70 1.62 -5.43 0.97
N VAL A 71 1.15 -6.64 1.31
CA VAL A 71 1.33 -7.85 0.48
C VAL A 71 0.65 -7.68 -0.88
N LEU A 72 -0.58 -7.18 -0.91
CA LEU A 72 -1.28 -6.91 -2.16
C LEU A 72 -0.48 -5.92 -3.04
N PHE A 73 0.02 -4.85 -2.45
CA PHE A 73 0.88 -3.89 -3.15
C PHE A 73 2.16 -4.55 -3.68
N LEU A 74 2.84 -5.36 -2.88
CA LEU A 74 4.04 -6.09 -3.30
C LEU A 74 3.78 -6.98 -4.52
N VAL A 75 2.66 -7.72 -4.51
CA VAL A 75 2.29 -8.58 -5.65
C VAL A 75 2.08 -7.74 -6.91
N ILE A 76 1.34 -6.64 -6.80
CA ILE A 76 1.09 -5.74 -7.92
C ILE A 76 2.39 -5.12 -8.42
N TYR A 77 3.23 -4.62 -7.51
CA TYR A 77 4.54 -4.05 -7.83
C TYR A 77 5.43 -5.06 -8.57
N PHE A 78 5.50 -6.30 -8.06
CA PHE A 78 6.23 -7.40 -8.69
C PHE A 78 5.71 -7.72 -10.09
N VAL A 79 4.39 -7.87 -10.25
CA VAL A 79 3.76 -8.15 -11.55
C VAL A 79 3.99 -7.00 -12.53
N CYS A 80 3.91 -5.76 -12.08
CA CYS A 80 4.18 -4.58 -12.89
C CYS A 80 5.61 -4.57 -13.42
N LYS A 81 6.60 -4.80 -12.55
CA LYS A 81 8.01 -4.88 -12.96
C LYS A 81 8.29 -6.05 -13.92
N LEU A 82 7.68 -7.20 -13.64
CA LEU A 82 7.78 -8.37 -14.53
C LEU A 82 7.19 -8.06 -15.91
N SER A 83 6.01 -7.41 -15.95
CA SER A 83 5.34 -7.02 -17.21
C SER A 83 6.11 -5.94 -17.97
N ALA A 84 6.84 -5.08 -17.26
CA ALA A 84 7.73 -4.09 -17.87
C ALA A 84 8.98 -4.72 -18.49
N GLY A 85 9.26 -6.00 -18.18
CA GLY A 85 10.46 -6.69 -18.63
C GLY A 85 11.73 -6.23 -17.91
N GLU A 86 11.61 -5.64 -16.70
CA GLU A 86 12.75 -5.18 -15.92
C GLU A 86 13.63 -6.33 -15.43
N PHE A 87 13.04 -7.52 -15.26
CA PHE A 87 13.75 -8.75 -14.92
C PHE A 87 13.05 -9.97 -15.52
N ARG A 88 13.74 -11.12 -15.51
CA ARG A 88 13.16 -12.40 -15.96
C ARG A 88 12.86 -13.28 -14.75
N LEU A 89 11.62 -13.74 -14.65
CA LEU A 89 11.23 -14.69 -13.61
C LEU A 89 11.80 -16.08 -13.94
N THR A 90 12.76 -16.52 -13.15
CA THR A 90 13.31 -17.87 -13.20
C THR A 90 12.68 -18.72 -12.10
N PRO A 91 12.56 -20.07 -12.27
CA PRO A 91 12.05 -20.95 -11.21
C PRO A 91 12.82 -20.81 -9.90
N ARG A 92 14.13 -20.56 -9.98
CA ARG A 92 15.00 -20.35 -8.82
C ARG A 92 14.64 -19.06 -8.07
N LEU A 93 14.44 -17.94 -8.79
CA LEU A 93 14.05 -16.67 -8.18
C LEU A 93 12.66 -16.78 -7.54
N PHE A 94 11.71 -17.40 -8.25
CA PHE A 94 10.37 -17.63 -7.71
C PHE A 94 10.41 -18.48 -6.43
N GLY A 95 11.16 -19.58 -6.44
CA GLY A 95 11.33 -20.43 -5.26
C GLY A 95 11.97 -19.70 -4.09
N GLN A 96 12.96 -18.84 -4.34
CA GLN A 96 13.59 -18.01 -3.32
C GLN A 96 12.59 -17.01 -2.72
N LEU A 97 11.87 -16.26 -3.54
CA LEU A 97 10.89 -15.28 -3.07
C LEU A 97 9.76 -15.96 -2.29
N ALA A 98 9.26 -17.09 -2.76
CA ALA A 98 8.24 -17.87 -2.08
C ALA A 98 8.75 -18.38 -0.71
N PHE A 99 9.97 -18.91 -0.67
CA PHE A 99 10.58 -19.38 0.56
C PHE A 99 10.78 -18.25 1.57
N GLU A 100 11.36 -17.12 1.14
CA GLU A 100 11.59 -15.97 2.03
C GLU A 100 10.28 -15.33 2.51
N SER A 101 9.24 -15.28 1.67
CA SER A 101 7.90 -14.83 2.08
C SER A 101 7.32 -15.73 3.17
N LEU A 102 7.35 -17.05 2.95
CA LEU A 102 6.85 -18.02 3.92
C LEU A 102 7.66 -17.99 5.22
N LEU A 103 8.98 -17.88 5.13
CA LEU A 103 9.86 -17.77 6.29
C LEU A 103 9.54 -16.49 7.09
N GLY A 104 9.38 -15.36 6.43
CA GLY A 104 9.00 -14.09 7.08
C GLY A 104 7.66 -14.17 7.80
N VAL A 105 6.65 -14.77 7.16
CA VAL A 105 5.35 -15.03 7.79
C VAL A 105 5.48 -16.01 8.97
N ALA A 106 6.27 -17.07 8.82
CA ALA A 106 6.49 -18.05 9.89
C ALA A 106 7.16 -17.42 11.12
N LEU A 107 8.12 -16.52 10.92
CA LEU A 107 8.75 -15.75 12.02
C LEU A 107 7.73 -14.85 12.74
N GLY A 108 6.81 -14.24 11.99
CA GLY A 108 5.74 -13.42 12.56
C GLY A 108 4.56 -14.22 13.12
N PHE A 109 4.52 -15.56 12.92
CA PHE A 109 3.37 -16.41 13.26
C PHE A 109 3.06 -16.43 14.75
N VAL A 110 4.05 -16.21 15.60
CA VAL A 110 3.88 -16.12 17.06
C VAL A 110 2.84 -15.06 17.45
N VAL A 111 2.84 -13.93 16.77
CA VAL A 111 1.86 -12.84 16.99
C VAL A 111 0.63 -13.02 16.09
N LEU A 112 0.83 -13.49 14.86
CA LEU A 112 -0.26 -13.65 13.91
C LEU A 112 -1.29 -14.68 14.38
N TRP A 113 -0.87 -15.80 14.95
CA TRP A 113 -1.78 -16.87 15.35
C TRP A 113 -2.80 -16.47 16.44
N PRO A 114 -2.39 -15.89 17.59
CA PRO A 114 -3.35 -15.39 18.58
C PRO A 114 -4.27 -14.32 17.99
N THR A 115 -3.74 -13.47 17.10
CA THR A 115 -4.52 -12.41 16.43
C THR A 115 -5.61 -13.00 15.53
N VAL A 116 -5.27 -14.00 14.71
CA VAL A 116 -6.25 -14.69 13.85
C VAL A 116 -7.33 -15.33 14.69
N LEU A 117 -6.98 -16.01 15.78
CA LEU A 117 -7.96 -16.60 16.69
C LEU A 117 -8.89 -15.54 17.29
N SER A 118 -8.33 -14.41 17.73
CA SER A 118 -9.11 -13.29 18.28
C SER A 118 -10.07 -12.69 17.25
N VAL A 119 -9.62 -12.53 16.01
CA VAL A 119 -10.43 -12.01 14.91
C VAL A 119 -11.56 -12.99 14.56
N LEU A 120 -11.27 -14.29 14.47
CA LEU A 120 -12.27 -15.31 14.16
C LEU A 120 -13.35 -15.44 15.23
N GLN A 121 -13.01 -15.14 16.49
CA GLN A 121 -13.96 -15.16 17.61
C GLN A 121 -14.78 -13.84 17.72
N ASN A 122 -14.44 -12.82 16.96
CA ASN A 122 -15.13 -11.55 17.01
C ASN A 122 -16.42 -11.59 16.17
N PRO A 123 -17.61 -11.42 16.78
CA PRO A 123 -18.89 -11.49 16.06
C PRO A 123 -19.04 -10.42 14.97
N ARG A 124 -18.27 -9.32 15.02
CA ARG A 124 -18.29 -8.27 13.99
C ARG A 124 -17.64 -8.68 12.68
N THR A 125 -16.78 -9.70 12.67
CA THR A 125 -16.10 -10.15 11.44
C THR A 125 -17.00 -11.04 10.58
N ILE A 126 -18.04 -11.65 11.17
CA ILE A 126 -18.97 -12.53 10.45
C ILE A 126 -19.78 -11.75 9.42
N ASP A 127 -20.15 -10.50 9.73
CA ASP A 127 -20.92 -9.65 8.80
C ASP A 127 -20.07 -9.10 7.64
N LEU A 128 -18.76 -8.94 7.84
CA LEU A 128 -17.84 -8.44 6.82
C LEU A 128 -17.47 -9.48 5.75
N SER A 129 -17.58 -10.77 6.07
CA SER A 129 -17.15 -11.84 5.18
C SER A 129 -18.30 -12.42 4.33
N SER A 130 -19.52 -11.91 4.43
CA SER A 130 -20.67 -12.41 3.69
C SER A 130 -20.87 -11.66 2.36
N GLY A 131 -20.44 -12.30 1.26
CA GLY A 131 -20.81 -11.89 -0.10
C GLY A 131 -20.03 -10.69 -0.66
N TRP A 132 -20.70 -9.97 -1.58
CA TRP A 132 -20.14 -8.81 -2.29
C TRP A 132 -19.80 -7.61 -1.38
N GLY A 133 -20.28 -7.58 -0.15
CA GLY A 133 -19.99 -6.54 0.84
C GLY A 133 -18.49 -6.38 1.16
N PHE A 134 -17.69 -7.41 0.90
CA PHE A 134 -16.24 -7.36 1.04
C PHE A 134 -15.56 -6.53 -0.06
N LEU A 135 -16.16 -6.47 -1.25
CA LEU A 135 -15.57 -5.81 -2.43
C LEU A 135 -16.23 -4.47 -2.78
N THR A 136 -17.37 -4.17 -2.16
CA THR A 136 -18.15 -2.98 -2.48
C THR A 136 -18.41 -2.12 -1.26
N TYR A 137 -18.31 -0.82 -1.44
CA TYR A 137 -18.68 0.11 -0.39
C TYR A 137 -20.22 0.15 -0.23
N SER A 138 -20.67 0.22 1.01
CA SER A 138 -22.09 0.27 1.34
C SER A 138 -22.79 1.56 0.85
N LYS A 139 -22.03 2.65 0.68
CA LYS A 139 -22.54 3.95 0.24
C LYS A 139 -21.94 4.34 -1.11
N PRO A 140 -22.73 4.58 -2.16
CA PRO A 140 -22.22 5.02 -3.47
C PRO A 140 -21.41 6.30 -3.43
N GLN A 141 -21.68 7.20 -2.48
CA GLN A 141 -20.94 8.46 -2.29
C GLN A 141 -19.46 8.23 -1.97
N GLN A 142 -19.11 7.08 -1.42
CA GLN A 142 -17.71 6.74 -1.11
C GLN A 142 -16.86 6.63 -2.37
N TYR A 143 -17.39 6.12 -3.47
CA TYR A 143 -16.67 6.06 -4.75
C TYR A 143 -16.34 7.45 -5.28
N PHE A 144 -17.28 8.39 -5.17
CA PHE A 144 -17.04 9.78 -5.55
C PHE A 144 -16.01 10.45 -4.61
N ALA A 145 -16.10 10.17 -3.32
CA ALA A 145 -15.14 10.66 -2.33
C ALA A 145 -13.70 10.17 -2.61
N ILE A 146 -13.51 8.94 -3.08
CA ILE A 146 -12.20 8.42 -3.49
C ILE A 146 -11.61 9.26 -4.62
N LEU A 147 -12.38 9.55 -5.65
CA LEU A 147 -11.91 10.38 -6.78
C LEU A 147 -11.55 11.80 -6.30
N LEU A 148 -12.39 12.37 -5.45
CA LEU A 148 -12.19 13.71 -4.91
C LEU A 148 -10.95 13.78 -4.00
N SER A 149 -10.66 12.71 -3.27
CA SER A 149 -9.50 12.61 -2.37
C SER A 149 -8.15 12.62 -3.08
N TRP A 150 -8.09 12.45 -4.38
CA TRP A 150 -6.85 12.63 -5.14
C TRP A 150 -6.44 14.10 -5.25
N ILE A 151 -7.40 15.00 -5.12
CA ILE A 151 -7.21 16.46 -5.30
C ILE A 151 -7.28 17.19 -3.96
N LEU A 152 -8.22 16.79 -3.10
CA LEU A 152 -8.46 17.43 -1.82
C LEU A 152 -7.67 16.75 -0.69
N PRO A 153 -7.03 17.54 0.20
CA PRO A 153 -6.32 17.00 1.34
C PRO A 153 -7.27 16.30 2.33
N PRO A 154 -6.76 15.36 3.14
CA PRO A 154 -7.55 14.74 4.19
C PRO A 154 -7.90 15.75 5.29
N ASP A 155 -9.08 15.58 5.88
CA ASP A 155 -9.48 16.34 7.07
C ASP A 155 -8.70 15.86 8.31
N SER A 156 -8.61 16.74 9.30
CA SER A 156 -8.14 16.33 10.62
C SER A 156 -9.12 15.31 11.24
N PRO A 157 -8.61 14.27 11.92
CA PRO A 157 -9.46 13.27 12.59
C PRO A 157 -10.46 13.87 13.60
N TYR A 158 -10.16 15.04 14.12
CA TYR A 158 -10.98 15.72 15.14
C TYR A 158 -11.87 16.84 14.59
N MET A 159 -11.63 17.28 13.36
CA MET A 159 -12.38 18.35 12.71
C MET A 159 -12.66 18.01 11.27
N THR A 160 -13.87 17.58 10.98
CA THR A 160 -14.33 17.36 9.61
C THR A 160 -14.74 18.69 9.00
N SER A 161 -14.10 19.09 7.91
CA SER A 161 -14.42 20.33 7.17
C SER A 161 -14.84 20.09 5.74
N ILE A 162 -14.16 19.20 5.05
CA ILE A 162 -14.37 18.89 3.63
C ILE A 162 -15.25 17.64 3.49
N TRP A 163 -14.97 16.63 4.32
CA TRP A 163 -15.62 15.32 4.26
C TRP A 163 -16.76 15.29 5.29
N SER A 164 -18.00 15.36 4.85
CA SER A 164 -19.14 15.36 5.77
C SER A 164 -19.29 14.00 6.48
N GLU A 165 -19.64 14.01 7.76
CA GLU A 165 -19.85 12.81 8.58
C GLU A 165 -20.85 11.78 7.97
N GLY A 166 -21.75 12.24 7.10
CA GLY A 166 -22.71 11.36 6.42
C GLY A 166 -22.09 10.48 5.34
N ILE A 167 -20.92 10.84 4.80
CA ILE A 167 -20.26 10.13 3.71
C ILE A 167 -19.28 9.11 4.28
N ILE A 168 -18.47 9.51 5.25
CA ILE A 168 -17.40 8.69 5.82
C ILE A 168 -17.42 8.80 7.34
N LYS A 169 -17.70 7.67 7.98
CA LYS A 169 -17.71 7.59 9.43
C LYS A 169 -16.32 7.15 9.87
N TRP A 170 -15.54 7.96 10.53
CA TRP A 170 -14.22 7.67 11.11
C TRP A 170 -12.99 7.95 10.25
N THR A 171 -13.07 7.94 8.92
CA THR A 171 -11.89 8.10 8.10
C THR A 171 -12.10 9.17 7.05
N SER A 172 -11.22 10.12 7.00
CA SER A 172 -11.00 10.91 5.80
C SER A 172 -10.39 10.01 4.73
N MET A 173 -10.69 10.29 3.47
CA MET A 173 -10.00 9.61 2.38
C MET A 173 -8.55 10.07 2.33
N THR A 174 -7.61 9.14 2.44
CA THR A 174 -6.18 9.41 2.55
C THR A 174 -5.41 9.22 1.24
N ALA A 175 -6.12 9.10 0.13
CA ALA A 175 -5.52 8.92 -1.19
C ALA A 175 -4.85 10.19 -1.76
N TYR A 176 -4.84 11.29 -1.01
CA TYR A 176 -4.27 12.56 -1.42
C TYR A 176 -2.76 12.45 -1.65
N LEU A 177 -2.32 12.93 -2.80
CA LEU A 177 -0.95 13.30 -3.05
C LEU A 177 -0.90 14.78 -3.46
N PRO A 178 0.14 15.53 -3.07
CA PRO A 178 0.27 16.93 -3.48
C PRO A 178 0.08 17.10 -4.98
N LEU A 179 -0.60 18.17 -5.41
CA LEU A 179 -0.97 18.39 -6.82
C LEU A 179 0.22 18.33 -7.80
N CYS A 180 1.42 18.65 -7.33
CA CYS A 180 2.65 18.50 -8.11
C CYS A 180 2.94 17.03 -8.49
N SER A 181 2.52 16.07 -7.66
CA SER A 181 2.65 14.64 -7.97
C SER A 181 1.72 14.22 -9.10
N LEU A 182 0.49 14.71 -9.09
CA LEU A 182 -0.49 14.45 -10.15
C LEU A 182 0.02 15.05 -11.48
N ALA A 183 0.52 16.29 -11.46
CA ALA A 183 1.14 16.91 -12.62
C ALA A 183 2.34 16.09 -13.13
N GLY A 184 3.17 15.56 -12.22
CA GLY A 184 4.29 14.69 -12.56
C GLY A 184 3.84 13.38 -13.24
N VAL A 185 2.77 12.76 -12.77
CA VAL A 185 2.19 11.56 -13.39
C VAL A 185 1.67 11.86 -14.80
N VAL A 186 0.96 12.96 -14.97
CA VAL A 186 0.44 13.39 -16.28
C VAL A 186 1.59 13.70 -17.25
N ALA A 187 2.61 14.42 -16.79
CA ALA A 187 3.79 14.71 -17.59
C ALA A 187 4.55 13.44 -18.01
N TYR A 188 4.75 12.51 -17.07
CA TYR A 188 5.37 11.22 -17.35
C TYR A 188 4.54 10.40 -18.36
N TRP A 189 3.22 10.39 -18.20
CA TRP A 189 2.30 9.71 -19.11
C TRP A 189 2.41 10.27 -20.53
N ARG A 190 2.46 11.59 -20.67
CA ARG A 190 2.62 12.26 -21.98
C ARG A 190 3.98 12.00 -22.59
N ALA A 191 5.05 12.09 -21.81
CA ALA A 191 6.42 11.89 -22.30
C ALA A 191 6.68 10.46 -22.82
N ARG A 192 5.92 9.48 -22.35
CA ARG A 192 6.08 8.06 -22.69
C ARG A 192 4.98 7.53 -23.63
N GLN A 193 4.49 8.34 -24.57
CA GLN A 193 3.41 7.96 -25.48
C GLN A 193 3.65 6.68 -26.31
N GLY A 194 4.91 6.28 -26.54
CA GLY A 194 5.26 5.05 -27.28
C GLY A 194 5.32 3.76 -26.46
N ASP A 195 5.29 3.82 -25.13
CA ASP A 195 5.49 2.65 -24.26
C ASP A 195 4.26 2.43 -23.36
N SER A 196 3.25 1.74 -23.90
CA SER A 196 1.97 1.50 -23.21
C SER A 196 2.12 0.72 -21.91
N LYS A 197 3.07 -0.24 -21.82
CA LYS A 197 3.28 -1.05 -20.62
C LYS A 197 3.77 -0.21 -19.44
N LYS A 198 4.77 0.64 -19.66
CA LYS A 198 5.30 1.53 -18.60
C LYS A 198 4.29 2.57 -18.15
N ARG A 199 3.38 2.99 -19.04
CA ARG A 199 2.27 3.90 -18.70
C ARG A 199 1.28 3.26 -17.74
N ILE A 200 0.88 2.02 -18.02
CA ILE A 200 -0.03 1.24 -17.15
C ILE A 200 0.60 1.04 -15.77
N ILE A 201 1.90 0.71 -15.72
CA ILE A 201 2.62 0.53 -14.46
C ILE A 201 2.63 1.81 -13.63
N ALA A 202 2.92 2.95 -14.23
CA ALA A 202 2.90 4.23 -13.53
C ALA A 202 1.50 4.57 -12.99
N ALA A 203 0.45 4.31 -13.77
CA ALA A 203 -0.93 4.53 -13.34
C ALA A 203 -1.34 3.61 -12.19
N VAL A 204 -1.03 2.31 -12.30
CA VAL A 204 -1.35 1.31 -11.27
C VAL A 204 -0.57 1.59 -9.98
N SER A 205 0.72 1.89 -10.07
CA SER A 205 1.53 2.24 -8.90
C SER A 205 1.00 3.50 -8.20
N TYR A 206 0.56 4.50 -8.96
CA TYR A 206 -0.05 5.70 -8.40
C TYR A 206 -1.36 5.39 -7.68
N THR A 207 -2.26 4.65 -8.31
CA THR A 207 -3.57 4.32 -7.72
C THR A 207 -3.45 3.48 -6.47
N HIS A 208 -2.53 2.50 -6.43
CA HIS A 208 -2.35 1.64 -5.26
C HIS A 208 -1.64 2.32 -4.08
N LEU A 209 -0.75 3.27 -4.34
CA LEU A 209 -0.18 4.10 -3.27
C LEU A 209 -1.22 5.03 -2.63
N THR A 210 -2.32 5.28 -3.33
CA THR A 210 -3.33 6.26 -2.94
C THR A 210 -4.66 5.64 -2.53
N LEU A 211 -4.88 4.33 -2.76
CA LEU A 211 -6.13 3.69 -2.34
C LEU A 211 -6.21 3.56 -0.83
N PRO A 212 -7.28 4.07 -0.20
CA PRO A 212 -7.50 3.84 1.22
C PRO A 212 -7.75 2.34 1.44
N THR A 213 -6.98 1.75 2.31
CA THR A 213 -7.31 0.44 2.88
C THR A 213 -8.37 0.68 3.96
N ASN A 214 -9.61 0.39 3.64
CA ASN A 214 -10.68 0.33 4.64
C ASN A 214 -10.65 -1.00 5.38
#